data_456796d7c60f1a13d2dbf35569432e1b
#
_entry.id   456796d7c60f1a13d2dbf35569432e1b
#
_cell.length_a   1.000
_cell.length_b   1.000
_cell.length_c   1.000
_cell.angle_alpha   90.00
_cell.angle_beta   90.00
_cell.angle_gamma   90.00
#
_symmetry.space_group_name_H-M   'P 1'
#
loop_
_entity.id
_entity.type
_entity.pdbx_description
1 polymer ?
#
loop_
_entity_poly.entity_id
_entity_poly.type
_entity_poly.pdbx_seq_one_letter_code
_entity_poly.pdbx_strand_id
1 'polypeptide(L)'
;MALAPLGRAMFCSKAMRAKKSKSRWSAEVGFTLVELMTVAAVITIGTALAVPSYQQWIARYQLKQASTEISSDLSLSRMAAMNRNTNVIVALAVTGGRVTATFTDGAGAQVMPPATMPNQVTGVAGGPVVFNSLGLRVGGGVGNQTVTVTNSQNLSYSIRITPAGKMNWCPQAACP
;
A
#
# COMPACT_ATOMS: atom_id res chain seq x y z
N MET A 1 -10.90 58.78 -59.49
CA MET A 1 -12.13 59.06 -60.27
C MET A 1 -12.89 57.78 -60.49
N ALA A 2 -14.24 57.83 -60.29
CA ALA A 2 -15.32 56.87 -60.55
C ALA A 2 -15.51 55.78 -59.46
N LEU A 3 -16.38 56.03 -58.65
CA LEU A 3 -17.73 55.73 -58.14
C LEU A 3 -18.33 54.37 -58.59
N ALA A 4 -18.88 53.76 -57.56
CA ALA A 4 -19.69 52.58 -57.37
C ALA A 4 -20.85 52.31 -58.35
N PRO A 5 -21.60 51.19 -58.28
CA PRO A 5 -22.76 51.17 -57.34
C PRO A 5 -23.10 49.82 -56.69
N LEU A 6 -23.70 49.97 -55.53
CA LEU A 6 -24.66 49.20 -54.77
C LEU A 6 -25.40 48.06 -55.48
N GLY A 7 -25.19 46.83 -55.09
CA GLY A 7 -26.04 45.67 -55.35
C GLY A 7 -26.87 45.32 -54.11
N ARG A 8 -28.20 45.50 -54.20
CA ARG A 8 -29.23 45.13 -53.21
C ARG A 8 -29.22 43.63 -52.98
N ALA A 9 -28.87 43.20 -51.78
CA ALA A 9 -29.13 41.84 -51.31
C ALA A 9 -30.60 41.74 -50.88
N MET A 10 -31.36 40.93 -51.57
CA MET A 10 -32.71 40.50 -51.20
C MET A 10 -32.67 39.67 -49.95
N PHE A 11 -33.24 40.20 -48.86
CA PHE A 11 -33.52 39.45 -47.64
C PHE A 11 -34.68 38.47 -47.91
N CYS A 12 -34.32 37.20 -48.12
CA CYS A 12 -35.30 36.11 -48.12
C CYS A 12 -35.59 35.70 -46.69
N SER A 13 -36.64 36.29 -46.15
CA SER A 13 -37.17 35.92 -44.83
C SER A 13 -37.84 34.57 -44.89
N LYS A 14 -37.06 33.52 -44.64
CA LYS A 14 -37.57 32.16 -44.48
C LYS A 14 -38.15 32.03 -43.06
N ALA A 15 -39.43 32.13 -42.91
CA ALA A 15 -40.14 31.91 -41.68
C ALA A 15 -39.84 30.48 -41.16
N MET A 16 -38.99 30.37 -40.15
CA MET A 16 -38.79 29.13 -39.41
C MET A 16 -40.03 28.84 -38.56
N ARG A 17 -40.86 27.93 -39.07
CA ARG A 17 -41.97 27.34 -38.33
C ARG A 17 -41.39 26.56 -37.16
N ALA A 18 -41.40 27.11 -35.96
CA ALA A 18 -41.00 26.45 -34.73
C ALA A 18 -41.85 25.20 -34.52
N LYS A 19 -41.23 24.04 -34.72
CA LYS A 19 -41.82 22.74 -34.41
C LYS A 19 -41.92 22.64 -32.88
N LYS A 20 -43.08 22.84 -32.29
CA LYS A 20 -43.34 22.70 -30.90
C LYS A 20 -43.09 21.27 -30.47
N SER A 21 -41.89 21.00 -29.97
CA SER A 21 -41.53 19.72 -29.39
C SER A 21 -42.42 19.54 -28.13
N LYS A 22 -43.35 18.62 -28.22
CA LYS A 22 -44.05 18.12 -27.02
C LYS A 22 -43.03 17.34 -26.22
N SER A 23 -42.44 17.96 -25.21
CA SER A 23 -41.71 17.24 -24.18
C SER A 23 -42.67 16.25 -23.56
N ARG A 24 -42.53 14.98 -23.89
CA ARG A 24 -43.15 13.90 -23.12
C ARG A 24 -42.44 13.95 -21.77
N TRP A 25 -43.03 14.53 -20.80
CA TRP A 25 -42.72 14.34 -19.41
C TRP A 25 -42.99 12.86 -19.16
N SER A 26 -41.96 12.05 -19.16
CA SER A 26 -42.03 10.70 -18.63
C SER A 26 -42.49 10.86 -17.19
N ALA A 27 -43.58 10.24 -16.82
CA ALA A 27 -44.03 10.21 -15.45
C ALA A 27 -42.87 9.59 -14.64
N GLU A 28 -42.21 10.39 -13.84
CA GLU A 28 -41.23 9.91 -12.88
C GLU A 28 -41.99 9.03 -11.90
N VAL A 29 -41.82 7.73 -12.05
CA VAL A 29 -42.39 6.75 -11.11
C VAL A 29 -41.55 6.90 -9.85
N GLY A 30 -42.09 7.62 -8.87
CA GLY A 30 -41.47 7.77 -7.57
C GLY A 30 -41.33 6.42 -6.88
N PHE A 31 -40.15 6.18 -6.25
CA PHE A 31 -39.94 4.98 -5.45
C PHE A 31 -40.93 4.89 -4.30
N THR A 32 -41.46 3.70 -4.08
CA THR A 32 -42.32 3.45 -2.91
C THR A 32 -41.45 3.34 -1.65
N LEU A 33 -42.00 3.72 -0.50
CA LEU A 33 -41.29 3.59 0.78
C LEU A 33 -40.87 2.14 1.06
N VAL A 34 -41.72 1.19 0.68
CA VAL A 34 -41.44 -0.28 0.83
C VAL A 34 -40.28 -0.70 -0.04
N GLU A 35 -40.18 -0.19 -1.27
CA GLU A 35 -39.07 -0.52 -2.18
C GLU A 35 -37.74 -0.03 -1.61
N LEU A 36 -37.71 1.18 -1.04
CA LEU A 36 -36.52 1.72 -0.40
C LEU A 36 -36.13 0.91 0.86
N MET A 37 -37.11 0.45 1.65
CA MET A 37 -36.85 -0.40 2.81
C MET A 37 -36.27 -1.78 2.39
N THR A 38 -36.79 -2.38 1.33
CA THR A 38 -36.30 -3.68 0.85
C THR A 38 -34.88 -3.56 0.30
N VAL A 39 -34.56 -2.52 -0.46
CA VAL A 39 -33.20 -2.24 -0.96
C VAL A 39 -32.23 -2.02 0.21
N ALA A 40 -32.62 -1.23 1.21
CA ALA A 40 -31.81 -1.00 2.38
C ALA A 40 -31.53 -2.30 3.16
N ALA A 41 -32.53 -3.17 3.31
CA ALA A 41 -32.35 -4.47 3.95
C ALA A 41 -31.37 -5.36 3.20
N VAL A 42 -31.45 -5.44 1.87
CA VAL A 42 -30.52 -6.23 1.04
C VAL A 42 -29.09 -5.71 1.13
N ILE A 43 -28.91 -4.36 1.08
CA ILE A 43 -27.58 -3.75 1.21
C ILE A 43 -26.99 -4.05 2.60
N THR A 44 -27.79 -3.96 3.66
CA THR A 44 -27.34 -4.23 5.02
C THR A 44 -26.84 -5.67 5.18
N ILE A 45 -27.58 -6.64 4.66
CA ILE A 45 -27.16 -8.06 4.69
C ILE A 45 -25.87 -8.27 3.87
N GLY A 46 -25.80 -7.67 2.67
CA GLY A 46 -24.63 -7.75 1.81
C GLY A 46 -23.37 -7.17 2.47
N THR A 47 -23.49 -6.02 3.11
CA THR A 47 -22.34 -5.37 3.80
C THR A 47 -21.89 -6.15 5.03
N ALA A 48 -22.80 -6.78 5.78
CA ALA A 48 -22.45 -7.58 6.94
C ALA A 48 -21.52 -8.76 6.61
N LEU A 49 -21.66 -9.35 5.42
CA LEU A 49 -20.80 -10.45 4.94
C LEU A 49 -19.50 -9.95 4.31
N ALA A 50 -19.51 -8.78 3.68
CA ALA A 50 -18.34 -8.23 2.97
C ALA A 50 -17.27 -7.67 3.91
N VAL A 51 -17.65 -7.05 5.02
CA VAL A 51 -16.73 -6.35 5.95
C VAL A 51 -15.65 -7.27 6.51
N PRO A 52 -15.92 -8.46 7.06
CA PRO A 52 -14.86 -9.30 7.65
C PRO A 52 -13.85 -9.79 6.61
N SER A 53 -14.30 -10.10 5.40
CA SER A 53 -13.42 -10.51 4.31
C SER A 53 -12.48 -9.38 3.88
N TYR A 54 -12.98 -8.16 3.81
CA TYR A 54 -12.20 -6.98 3.47
C TYR A 54 -11.13 -6.67 4.51
N GLN A 55 -11.45 -6.79 5.80
CA GLN A 55 -10.48 -6.59 6.88
C GLN A 55 -9.32 -7.59 6.82
N GLN A 56 -9.59 -8.86 6.54
CA GLN A 56 -8.55 -9.88 6.37
C GLN A 56 -7.65 -9.60 5.16
N TRP A 57 -8.24 -9.11 4.08
CA TRP A 57 -7.49 -8.74 2.88
C TRP A 57 -6.53 -7.58 3.16
N ILE A 58 -7.01 -6.51 3.82
CA ILE A 58 -6.17 -5.37 4.23
C ILE A 58 -5.04 -5.83 5.14
N ALA A 59 -5.32 -6.68 6.13
CA ALA A 59 -4.32 -7.16 7.06
C ALA A 59 -3.18 -7.94 6.36
N ARG A 60 -3.51 -8.78 5.38
CA ARG A 60 -2.52 -9.48 4.54
C ARG A 60 -1.71 -8.51 3.69
N TYR A 61 -2.37 -7.52 3.10
CA TYR A 61 -1.71 -6.51 2.28
C TYR A 61 -0.69 -5.70 3.08
N GLN A 62 -1.05 -5.26 4.28
CA GLN A 62 -0.16 -4.50 5.15
C GLN A 62 1.03 -5.32 5.66
N LEU A 63 0.84 -6.62 5.97
CA LEU A 63 1.95 -7.51 6.29
C LEU A 63 2.91 -7.68 5.10
N LYS A 64 2.37 -7.85 3.90
CA LYS A 64 3.18 -7.92 2.67
C LYS A 64 3.98 -6.64 2.47
N GLN A 65 3.34 -5.47 2.65
CA GLN A 65 4.00 -4.17 2.55
C GLN A 65 5.14 -4.06 3.57
N ALA A 66 4.89 -4.36 4.83
CA ALA A 66 5.92 -4.33 5.88
C ALA A 66 7.09 -5.28 5.60
N SER A 67 6.80 -6.50 5.11
CA SER A 67 7.86 -7.47 4.76
C SER A 67 8.73 -6.97 3.60
N THR A 68 8.12 -6.32 2.62
CA THR A 68 8.84 -5.72 1.49
C THR A 68 9.68 -4.54 1.94
N GLU A 69 9.15 -3.68 2.81
CA GLU A 69 9.84 -2.53 3.37
C GLU A 69 11.05 -2.98 4.19
N ILE A 70 10.89 -3.91 5.13
CA ILE A 70 12.01 -4.48 5.90
C ILE A 70 13.06 -5.11 4.99
N SER A 71 12.64 -5.83 3.95
CA SER A 71 13.58 -6.42 2.99
C SER A 71 14.38 -5.37 2.23
N SER A 72 13.75 -4.25 1.87
CA SER A 72 14.42 -3.11 1.24
C SER A 72 15.39 -2.43 2.21
N ASP A 73 14.98 -2.20 3.44
CA ASP A 73 15.80 -1.57 4.47
C ASP A 73 17.03 -2.43 4.84
N LEU A 74 16.85 -3.74 4.93
CA LEU A 74 17.96 -4.67 5.10
C LEU A 74 18.94 -4.62 3.91
N SER A 75 18.43 -4.48 2.68
CA SER A 75 19.25 -4.34 1.49
C SER A 75 20.04 -3.02 1.50
N LEU A 76 19.39 -1.92 1.90
CA LEU A 76 20.06 -0.62 2.08
C LEU A 76 21.10 -0.67 3.19
N SER A 77 20.78 -1.32 4.31
CA SER A 77 21.72 -1.51 5.44
C SER A 77 22.96 -2.31 5.02
N ARG A 78 22.78 -3.35 4.20
CA ARG A 78 23.88 -4.11 3.60
C ARG A 78 24.77 -3.23 2.72
N MET A 79 24.17 -2.40 1.86
CA MET A 79 24.93 -1.46 1.03
C MET A 79 25.63 -0.39 1.87
N ALA A 80 24.99 0.10 2.92
CA ALA A 80 25.59 1.07 3.84
C ALA A 80 26.81 0.48 4.57
N ALA A 81 26.75 -0.80 5.00
CA ALA A 81 27.87 -1.51 5.61
C ALA A 81 29.08 -1.60 4.68
N MET A 82 28.85 -1.94 3.41
CA MET A 82 29.89 -2.00 2.40
C MET A 82 30.49 -0.61 2.09
N ASN A 83 29.64 0.41 1.92
CA ASN A 83 30.08 1.76 1.56
C ASN A 83 30.83 2.45 2.69
N ARG A 84 30.45 2.21 3.95
CA ARG A 84 31.10 2.80 5.13
C ARG A 84 32.26 1.95 5.66
N ASN A 85 32.46 0.75 5.09
CA ASN A 85 33.46 -0.23 5.54
C ASN A 85 33.35 -0.52 7.05
N THR A 86 32.11 -0.63 7.57
CA THR A 86 31.82 -0.88 8.98
C THR A 86 30.65 -1.87 9.14
N ASN A 87 30.52 -2.43 10.34
CA ASN A 87 29.36 -3.26 10.63
C ASN A 87 28.12 -2.38 10.79
N VAL A 88 26.98 -2.80 10.20
CA VAL A 88 25.68 -2.17 10.40
C VAL A 88 24.74 -3.16 11.06
N ILE A 89 24.14 -2.71 12.15
CA ILE A 89 23.20 -3.47 12.98
C ILE A 89 21.80 -2.96 12.69
N VAL A 90 20.92 -3.86 12.25
CA VAL A 90 19.48 -3.59 12.07
C VAL A 90 18.74 -4.24 13.21
N ALA A 91 18.25 -3.45 14.14
CA ALA A 91 17.45 -3.94 15.27
C ALA A 91 15.97 -3.64 15.01
N LEU A 92 15.14 -4.66 15.12
CA LEU A 92 13.69 -4.59 15.00
C LEU A 92 13.07 -4.77 16.39
N ALA A 93 12.27 -3.81 16.81
CA ALA A 93 11.65 -3.82 18.13
C ALA A 93 10.20 -3.34 18.06
N VAL A 94 9.38 -3.76 19.00
CA VAL A 94 8.03 -3.22 19.19
C VAL A 94 8.10 -2.03 20.12
N THR A 95 7.82 -0.84 19.60
CA THR A 95 7.80 0.41 20.36
C THR A 95 6.44 1.09 20.22
N GLY A 96 5.75 1.33 21.32
CA GLY A 96 4.42 1.94 21.30
C GLY A 96 3.37 1.13 20.51
N GLY A 97 3.46 -0.21 20.54
CA GLY A 97 2.55 -1.10 19.82
C GLY A 97 2.79 -1.19 18.31
N ARG A 98 3.90 -0.63 17.81
CA ARG A 98 4.32 -0.67 16.41
C ARG A 98 5.72 -1.26 16.27
N VAL A 99 5.97 -1.96 15.19
CA VAL A 99 7.32 -2.43 14.87
C VAL A 99 8.13 -1.28 14.30
N THR A 100 9.29 -1.02 14.90
CA THR A 100 10.25 -0.01 14.46
C THR A 100 11.58 -0.68 14.14
N ALA A 101 12.15 -0.36 13.00
CA ALA A 101 13.51 -0.73 12.60
C ALA A 101 14.47 0.40 12.93
N THR A 102 15.56 0.10 13.61
CA THR A 102 16.64 1.04 13.88
C THR A 102 17.93 0.54 13.24
N PHE A 103 18.73 1.47 12.75
CA PHE A 103 19.93 1.20 11.95
C PHE A 103 21.12 1.89 12.57
N THR A 104 22.01 1.12 13.19
CA THR A 104 23.20 1.64 13.88
C THR A 104 24.47 1.01 13.34
N ASP A 105 25.57 1.69 13.45
CA ASP A 105 26.89 1.10 13.20
C ASP A 105 27.41 0.34 14.43
N GLY A 106 28.58 -0.28 14.30
CA GLY A 106 29.23 -1.00 15.41
C GLY A 106 29.63 -0.11 16.61
N ALA A 107 29.65 1.21 16.43
CA ALA A 107 29.89 2.18 17.49
C ALA A 107 28.58 2.75 18.10
N GLY A 108 27.42 2.31 17.59
CA GLY A 108 26.10 2.77 18.06
C GLY A 108 25.61 4.07 17.40
N ALA A 109 26.36 4.63 16.42
CA ALA A 109 25.89 5.79 15.69
C ALA A 109 24.82 5.42 14.66
N GLN A 110 23.82 6.27 14.51
CA GLN A 110 22.72 6.04 13.56
C GLN A 110 23.22 6.13 12.11
N VAL A 111 22.95 5.10 11.33
CA VAL A 111 23.36 4.99 9.92
C VAL A 111 22.27 5.49 8.97
N MET A 112 21.03 5.20 9.28
CA MET A 112 19.83 5.60 8.55
C MET A 112 18.72 6.01 9.52
N PRO A 113 17.74 6.84 9.09
CA PRO A 113 16.61 7.16 9.94
C PRO A 113 15.81 5.89 10.29
N PRO A 114 15.23 5.82 11.50
CA PRO A 114 14.40 4.68 11.89
C PRO A 114 13.15 4.60 11.03
N ALA A 115 12.78 3.39 10.65
CA ALA A 115 11.56 3.10 9.89
C ALA A 115 10.50 2.51 10.81
N THR A 116 9.27 3.02 10.73
CA THR A 116 8.13 2.54 11.52
C THR A 116 7.13 1.85 10.62
N MET A 117 6.81 0.60 10.94
CA MET A 117 5.90 -0.25 10.16
C MET A 117 4.42 0.17 10.31
N PRO A 118 3.53 -0.25 9.39
CA PRO A 118 2.10 -0.02 9.50
C PRO A 118 1.50 -0.50 10.82
N ASN A 119 0.44 0.16 11.30
CA ASN A 119 -0.20 -0.09 12.60
C ASN A 119 -0.68 -1.52 12.83
N GLN A 120 -0.96 -2.26 11.76
CA GLN A 120 -1.45 -3.64 11.86
C GLN A 120 -0.34 -4.65 12.15
N VAL A 121 0.93 -4.25 11.99
CA VAL A 121 2.09 -5.08 12.32
C VAL A 121 2.43 -4.85 13.78
N THR A 122 2.08 -5.81 14.62
CA THR A 122 2.14 -5.69 16.09
C THR A 122 3.25 -6.51 16.72
N GLY A 123 3.85 -7.43 15.97
CA GLY A 123 4.91 -8.30 16.49
C GLY A 123 6.06 -8.50 15.51
N VAL A 124 7.25 -8.67 16.07
CA VAL A 124 8.45 -9.04 15.34
C VAL A 124 9.27 -10.03 16.15
N ALA A 125 9.85 -11.01 15.47
CA ALA A 125 10.79 -11.98 16.03
C ALA A 125 11.96 -12.20 15.09
N GLY A 126 13.10 -12.68 15.57
CA GLY A 126 14.27 -13.02 14.73
C GLY A 126 15.54 -12.26 15.08
N GLY A 127 15.50 -11.40 16.11
CA GLY A 127 16.67 -10.69 16.64
C GLY A 127 17.30 -9.67 15.67
N PRO A 128 18.38 -9.00 16.08
CA PRO A 128 19.08 -8.05 15.23
C PRO A 128 19.77 -8.75 14.07
N VAL A 129 19.76 -8.12 12.91
CA VAL A 129 20.49 -8.54 11.71
C VAL A 129 21.73 -7.67 11.60
N VAL A 130 22.90 -8.28 11.48
CA VAL A 130 24.18 -7.56 11.39
C VAL A 130 24.82 -7.86 10.03
N PHE A 131 25.21 -6.82 9.31
CA PHE A 131 26.00 -6.92 8.09
C PHE A 131 27.40 -6.36 8.32
N ASN A 132 28.42 -7.07 7.85
CA ASN A 132 29.80 -6.59 7.90
C ASN A 132 30.16 -5.75 6.65
N SER A 133 31.38 -5.23 6.63
CA SER A 133 31.91 -4.42 5.52
C SER A 133 31.97 -5.15 4.17
N LEU A 134 31.88 -6.48 4.15
CA LEU A 134 31.79 -7.28 2.92
C LEU A 134 30.34 -7.52 2.48
N GLY A 135 29.37 -7.00 3.22
CA GLY A 135 27.94 -7.24 2.97
C GLY A 135 27.47 -8.66 3.33
N LEU A 136 28.26 -9.39 4.13
CA LEU A 136 27.87 -10.69 4.65
C LEU A 136 27.12 -10.52 5.97
N ARG A 137 26.15 -11.40 6.23
CA ARG A 137 25.48 -11.43 7.54
C ARG A 137 26.43 -12.02 8.59
N VAL A 138 26.58 -11.34 9.71
CA VAL A 138 27.40 -11.76 10.86
C VAL A 138 26.50 -12.06 12.06
N GLY A 139 26.91 -13.02 12.88
CA GLY A 139 26.09 -13.48 14.01
C GLY A 139 24.96 -14.44 13.61
N GLY A 140 24.24 -14.98 14.58
CA GLY A 140 23.14 -15.91 14.35
C GLY A 140 23.51 -17.30 13.85
N GLY A 141 24.80 -17.67 13.87
CA GLY A 141 25.29 -18.99 13.45
C GLY A 141 25.50 -19.13 11.94
N VAL A 142 25.87 -20.33 11.50
CA VAL A 142 26.20 -20.66 10.08
C VAL A 142 24.97 -20.81 9.18
N GLY A 143 23.78 -20.90 9.76
CA GLY A 143 22.52 -21.10 9.03
C GLY A 143 21.85 -19.79 8.57
N ASN A 144 20.68 -19.93 7.98
CA ASN A 144 19.85 -18.79 7.64
C ASN A 144 19.24 -18.16 8.90
N GLN A 145 19.15 -16.83 8.93
CA GLN A 145 18.41 -16.11 9.94
C GLN A 145 17.03 -15.78 9.38
N THR A 146 16.00 -15.94 10.20
CA THR A 146 14.63 -15.61 9.81
C THR A 146 14.13 -14.49 10.71
N VAL A 147 13.64 -13.42 10.09
CA VAL A 147 12.89 -12.35 10.76
C VAL A 147 11.43 -12.58 10.43
N THR A 148 10.59 -12.69 11.46
CA THR A 148 9.15 -12.92 11.30
C THR A 148 8.40 -11.72 11.81
N VAL A 149 7.47 -11.21 11.01
CA VAL A 149 6.53 -10.15 11.39
C VAL A 149 5.13 -10.72 11.50
N THR A 150 4.40 -10.30 12.52
CA THR A 150 3.05 -10.78 12.82
C THR A 150 2.09 -9.61 13.00
N ASN A 151 0.82 -9.87 12.73
CA ASN A 151 -0.24 -8.89 12.98
C ASN A 151 -1.18 -9.35 14.12
N SER A 152 -2.14 -8.49 14.45
CA SER A 152 -3.17 -8.77 15.46
C SER A 152 -4.09 -9.95 15.14
N GLN A 153 -4.10 -10.43 13.88
CA GLN A 153 -4.89 -11.60 13.44
C GLN A 153 -4.07 -12.89 13.39
N ASN A 154 -2.87 -12.92 13.99
CA ASN A 154 -1.93 -14.05 13.97
C ASN A 154 -1.46 -14.48 12.57
N LEU A 155 -1.61 -13.60 11.58
CA LEU A 155 -0.98 -13.82 10.29
C LEU A 155 0.51 -13.46 10.41
N SER A 156 1.37 -14.24 9.78
CA SER A 156 2.82 -14.03 9.84
C SER A 156 3.44 -14.07 8.44
N TYR A 157 4.44 -13.21 8.26
CA TYR A 157 5.33 -13.18 7.10
C TYR A 157 6.76 -13.26 7.59
N SER A 158 7.59 -13.97 6.86
CA SER A 158 8.99 -14.14 7.23
C SER A 158 9.93 -13.68 6.14
N ILE A 159 11.06 -13.14 6.57
CA ILE A 159 12.18 -12.74 5.72
C ILE A 159 13.34 -13.61 6.11
N ARG A 160 13.78 -14.47 5.20
CA ARG A 160 14.97 -15.32 5.38
C ARG A 160 16.19 -14.61 4.83
N ILE A 161 17.22 -14.53 5.65
CA ILE A 161 18.49 -13.90 5.33
C ILE A 161 19.56 -14.98 5.35
N THR A 162 20.22 -15.22 4.23
CA THR A 162 21.33 -16.18 4.13
C THR A 162 22.62 -15.58 4.69
N PRO A 163 23.65 -16.38 5.04
CA PRO A 163 24.96 -15.88 5.44
C PRO A 163 25.61 -14.97 4.38
N ALA A 164 25.34 -15.22 3.10
CA ALA A 164 25.81 -14.37 1.99
C ALA A 164 25.05 -13.03 1.86
N GLY A 165 24.10 -12.75 2.75
CA GLY A 165 23.31 -11.52 2.73
C GLY A 165 22.18 -11.50 1.66
N LYS A 166 21.81 -12.66 1.08
CA LYS A 166 20.64 -12.75 0.20
C LYS A 166 19.37 -12.81 1.05
N MET A 167 18.38 -12.04 0.66
CA MET A 167 17.09 -11.94 1.35
C MET A 167 15.97 -12.51 0.49
N ASN A 168 15.13 -13.35 1.09
CA ASN A 168 13.90 -13.87 0.50
C ASN A 168 12.78 -13.73 1.51
N TRP A 169 11.60 -13.29 1.09
CA TRP A 169 10.43 -13.23 1.94
C TRP A 169 9.40 -14.29 1.53
N CYS A 170 8.59 -14.74 2.46
CA CYS A 170 7.52 -15.70 2.24
C CYS A 170 6.30 -15.42 3.13
N PRO A 171 5.06 -15.76 2.67
CA PRO A 171 3.82 -15.47 3.40
C PRO A 171 3.51 -16.54 4.47
N GLN A 172 4.49 -16.92 5.27
CA GLN A 172 4.35 -17.90 6.34
C GLN A 172 5.41 -17.68 7.43
N ALA A 173 5.22 -18.29 8.60
CA ALA A 173 6.09 -18.09 9.76
C ALA A 173 7.54 -18.61 9.56
N ALA A 174 7.74 -19.57 8.68
CA ALA A 174 9.06 -20.08 8.30
C ALA A 174 9.16 -20.22 6.79
N CYS A 175 10.23 -19.66 6.20
CA CYS A 175 10.53 -19.87 4.79
C CYS A 175 11.16 -21.24 4.56
N PRO A 176 10.73 -22.02 3.55
CA PRO A 176 11.38 -23.26 3.17
C PRO A 176 12.80 -23.06 2.66
#